data_eb8cc911f79790469570033ca727ad00
#
_entry.id   eb8cc911f79790469570033ca727ad00
#
_cell.length_a   1.000
_cell.length_b   1.000
_cell.length_c   1.000
_cell.angle_alpha   90.00
_cell.angle_beta   90.00
_cell.angle_gamma   90.00
#
_symmetry.space_group_name_H-M   'P 1'
#
loop_
_entity.id
_entity.type
_entity.pdbx_description
1 polymer ?
#
loop_
_entity_poly.entity_id
_entity_poly.type
_entity_poly.pdbx_seq_one_letter_code
_entity_poly.pdbx_strand_id
1 'polypeptide(L)'
;DVSFLNQEGDLVSNDAQLNKVLKALNIKTVQRAVPASRSEKLLKVYEFTTAQDKEILFHELSKLPALSSVEYAPEYKTLHTPNDYGNTSSDYSLDLINAESAWDYSIGSASVSIAISDQNIDVTHPELVNQVIYYDSSNLSSSTHGTAVSIIAAGETNNELLQSHIGYNSSLAFYKMNYNEVLAASYAGHKVVNLSWTSGCEFSQYVQDI
;
A
#
# COMPACT_ATOMS: atom_id res chain seq x y z
N ASP A 1 26.33 20.78 -21.45
CA ASP A 1 26.11 20.63 -19.99
C ASP A 1 25.28 21.81 -19.49
N VAL A 2 24.19 21.50 -18.79
CA VAL A 2 23.34 22.52 -18.16
C VAL A 2 23.99 22.97 -16.85
N SER A 3 24.02 24.27 -16.61
CA SER A 3 24.47 24.87 -15.35
C SER A 3 23.44 25.90 -14.87
N PHE A 4 23.35 26.11 -13.56
CA PHE A 4 22.37 26.99 -12.94
C PHE A 4 23.05 28.07 -12.10
N LEU A 5 22.47 29.28 -12.15
CA LEU A 5 22.87 30.42 -11.33
C LEU A 5 21.61 31.04 -10.73
N ASN A 6 21.75 31.63 -9.55
CA ASN A 6 20.70 32.49 -8.97
C ASN A 6 21.05 33.92 -9.26
N GLN A 7 20.22 34.61 -10.04
CA GLN A 7 20.40 36.00 -10.39
C GLN A 7 19.17 36.82 -9.93
N GLU A 8 19.39 37.76 -9.03
CA GLU A 8 18.34 38.66 -8.52
C GLU A 8 17.08 37.98 -7.98
N GLY A 9 17.24 36.74 -7.45
CA GLY A 9 16.12 35.95 -6.92
C GLY A 9 15.44 35.03 -7.96
N ASP A 10 15.87 35.06 -9.22
CA ASP A 10 15.41 34.16 -10.26
C ASP A 10 16.44 33.04 -10.56
N LEU A 11 15.96 31.81 -10.74
CA LEU A 11 16.76 30.70 -11.16
C LEU A 11 17.00 30.79 -12.68
N VAL A 12 18.26 30.87 -13.08
CA VAL A 12 18.66 30.99 -14.49
C VAL A 12 19.63 29.87 -14.84
N SER A 13 19.42 29.23 -15.98
CA SER A 13 20.34 28.26 -16.56
C SER A 13 21.07 28.87 -17.77
N ASN A 14 22.10 28.16 -18.25
CA ASN A 14 22.76 28.47 -19.51
C ASN A 14 21.98 28.03 -20.77
N ASP A 15 20.79 27.43 -20.59
CA ASP A 15 19.90 27.01 -21.68
C ASP A 15 18.65 27.90 -21.76
N ALA A 16 18.46 28.54 -22.93
CA ALA A 16 17.37 29.50 -23.11
C ALA A 16 15.97 28.87 -23.14
N GLN A 17 15.83 27.61 -23.57
CA GLN A 17 14.54 26.91 -23.57
C GLN A 17 14.18 26.48 -22.15
N LEU A 18 15.14 25.94 -21.41
CA LEU A 18 14.96 25.63 -20.01
C LEU A 18 14.55 26.85 -19.19
N ASN A 19 15.18 28.01 -19.41
CA ASN A 19 14.82 29.26 -18.74
C ASN A 19 13.36 29.69 -18.98
N LYS A 20 12.83 29.43 -20.19
CA LYS A 20 11.41 29.69 -20.47
C LYS A 20 10.49 28.80 -19.61
N VAL A 21 10.83 27.52 -19.48
CA VAL A 21 10.07 26.57 -18.66
C VAL A 21 10.17 26.92 -17.18
N LEU A 22 11.37 27.21 -16.67
CA LEU A 22 11.57 27.60 -15.27
C LEU A 22 10.73 28.83 -14.90
N LYS A 23 10.71 29.83 -15.78
CA LYS A 23 9.91 31.04 -15.58
C LYS A 23 8.40 30.79 -15.69
N ALA A 24 7.97 30.04 -16.71
CA ALA A 24 6.55 29.75 -16.96
C ALA A 24 5.91 28.98 -15.80
N LEU A 25 6.66 28.05 -15.20
CA LEU A 25 6.22 27.21 -14.08
C LEU A 25 6.63 27.76 -12.71
N ASN A 26 7.19 28.97 -12.68
CA ASN A 26 7.63 29.64 -11.46
C ASN A 26 8.56 28.79 -10.59
N ILE A 27 9.49 28.05 -11.21
CA ILE A 27 10.47 27.24 -10.50
C ILE A 27 11.55 28.15 -9.91
N LYS A 28 11.68 28.17 -8.60
CA LYS A 28 12.61 29.03 -7.87
C LYS A 28 13.83 28.29 -7.32
N THR A 29 13.75 26.96 -7.25
CA THR A 29 14.81 26.16 -6.65
C THR A 29 15.20 24.99 -7.54
N VAL A 30 16.49 24.80 -7.63
CA VAL A 30 17.12 23.61 -8.21
C VAL A 30 18.32 23.25 -7.35
N GLN A 31 18.52 21.98 -7.14
CA GLN A 31 19.68 21.47 -6.43
C GLN A 31 20.25 20.24 -7.13
N ARG A 32 21.52 19.93 -6.87
CA ARG A 32 22.04 18.64 -7.30
C ARG A 32 21.39 17.54 -6.49
N ALA A 33 20.88 16.50 -7.15
CA ALA A 33 20.26 15.37 -6.50
C ALA A 33 21.25 14.59 -5.60
N VAL A 34 22.53 14.50 -6.03
CA VAL A 34 23.58 13.73 -5.33
C VAL A 34 24.86 14.57 -5.22
N PRO A 35 24.86 15.66 -4.42
CA PRO A 35 25.97 16.61 -4.38
C PRO A 35 27.29 16.02 -3.83
N ALA A 36 27.22 14.98 -3.01
CA ALA A 36 28.38 14.27 -2.44
C ALA A 36 29.00 13.24 -3.39
N SER A 37 28.43 13.05 -4.60
CA SER A 37 28.93 12.07 -5.55
C SER A 37 30.32 12.45 -6.08
N ARG A 38 31.14 11.42 -6.35
CA ARG A 38 32.41 11.55 -7.10
C ARG A 38 32.25 11.23 -8.59
N SER A 39 31.06 10.78 -9.01
CA SER A 39 30.77 10.51 -10.42
C SER A 39 30.35 11.78 -11.12
N GLU A 40 31.07 12.15 -12.18
CA GLU A 40 30.70 13.31 -13.01
C GLU A 40 29.28 13.18 -13.61
N LYS A 41 28.85 11.95 -13.91
CA LYS A 41 27.50 11.68 -14.42
C LYS A 41 26.44 12.04 -13.38
N LEU A 42 26.63 11.62 -12.12
CA LEU A 42 25.66 11.89 -11.03
C LEU A 42 25.68 13.36 -10.60
N LEU A 43 26.82 14.06 -10.71
CA LEU A 43 26.90 15.49 -10.45
C LEU A 43 26.12 16.35 -11.47
N LYS A 44 25.68 15.76 -12.60
CA LYS A 44 24.83 16.40 -13.62
C LYS A 44 23.33 16.11 -13.41
N VAL A 45 22.96 15.37 -12.37
CA VAL A 45 21.57 15.12 -12.01
C VAL A 45 21.08 16.24 -11.08
N TYR A 46 20.03 16.90 -11.50
CA TYR A 46 19.43 18.02 -10.77
C TYR A 46 18.00 17.69 -10.37
N GLU A 47 17.61 18.13 -9.20
CA GLU A 47 16.28 18.03 -8.64
C GLU A 47 15.60 19.38 -8.67
N PHE A 48 14.39 19.43 -9.23
CA PHE A 48 13.54 20.60 -9.31
C PHE A 48 12.38 20.46 -8.35
N THR A 49 12.12 21.51 -7.55
CA THR A 49 10.95 21.54 -6.67
C THR A 49 9.93 22.53 -7.22
N THR A 50 8.68 22.12 -7.31
CA THR A 50 7.57 22.94 -7.77
C THR A 50 6.39 22.86 -6.83
N ALA A 51 5.65 23.99 -6.71
CA ALA A 51 4.32 24.02 -6.10
C ALA A 51 3.19 23.79 -7.12
N GLN A 52 3.54 23.71 -8.40
CA GLN A 52 2.63 23.39 -9.50
C GLN A 52 2.42 21.87 -9.60
N ASP A 53 1.49 21.46 -10.46
CA ASP A 53 1.29 20.06 -10.79
C ASP A 53 2.58 19.45 -11.34
N LYS A 54 3.05 18.39 -10.68
CA LYS A 54 4.29 17.71 -11.04
C LYS A 54 4.25 17.07 -12.44
N GLU A 55 3.07 16.69 -12.93
CA GLU A 55 2.91 16.12 -14.28
C GLU A 55 3.14 17.17 -15.36
N ILE A 56 2.70 18.41 -15.12
CA ILE A 56 2.96 19.53 -16.03
C ILE A 56 4.48 19.80 -16.09
N LEU A 57 5.15 19.85 -14.95
CA LEU A 57 6.60 20.03 -14.91
C LEU A 57 7.34 18.92 -15.64
N PHE A 58 6.98 17.65 -15.35
CA PHE A 58 7.57 16.49 -16.02
C PHE A 58 7.41 16.59 -17.54
N HIS A 59 6.20 16.89 -18.02
CA HIS A 59 5.90 16.98 -19.45
C HIS A 59 6.68 18.11 -20.15
N GLU A 60 6.78 19.28 -19.54
CA GLU A 60 7.48 20.41 -20.11
C GLU A 60 9.01 20.20 -20.12
N LEU A 61 9.57 19.62 -19.05
CA LEU A 61 11.00 19.29 -18.99
C LEU A 61 11.37 18.19 -19.99
N SER A 62 10.53 17.17 -20.16
CA SER A 62 10.77 16.04 -21.07
C SER A 62 10.86 16.43 -22.54
N LYS A 63 10.36 17.61 -22.91
CA LYS A 63 10.46 18.17 -24.28
C LYS A 63 11.80 18.83 -24.58
N LEU A 64 12.62 19.07 -23.56
CA LEU A 64 13.83 19.88 -23.69
C LEU A 64 15.01 19.02 -24.19
N PRO A 65 15.59 19.33 -25.37
CA PRO A 65 16.74 18.59 -25.90
C PRO A 65 18.00 18.68 -25.03
N ALA A 66 18.08 19.69 -24.17
CA ALA A 66 19.20 19.90 -23.25
C ALA A 66 19.23 18.86 -22.10
N LEU A 67 18.12 18.17 -21.84
CA LEU A 67 17.99 17.16 -20.79
C LEU A 67 18.02 15.77 -21.41
N SER A 68 18.89 14.92 -20.91
CA SER A 68 19.03 13.53 -21.41
C SER A 68 17.92 12.61 -20.90
N SER A 69 17.38 12.89 -19.73
CA SER A 69 16.27 12.17 -19.10
C SER A 69 15.59 13.05 -18.08
N VAL A 70 14.33 12.79 -17.83
CA VAL A 70 13.52 13.38 -16.75
C VAL A 70 12.80 12.24 -16.07
N GLU A 71 12.80 12.24 -14.74
CA GLU A 71 12.11 11.25 -13.92
C GLU A 71 11.57 11.92 -12.66
N TYR A 72 10.63 11.29 -11.98
CA TYR A 72 10.20 11.75 -10.67
C TYR A 72 11.29 11.46 -9.64
N ALA A 73 11.55 12.43 -8.76
CA ALA A 73 12.43 12.20 -7.62
C ALA A 73 11.88 11.07 -6.73
N PRO A 74 12.73 10.16 -6.25
CA PRO A 74 12.29 9.09 -5.37
C PRO A 74 11.76 9.68 -4.04
N GLU A 75 10.62 9.17 -3.59
CA GLU A 75 10.14 9.42 -2.24
C GLU A 75 10.89 8.50 -1.28
N TYR A 76 11.64 9.09 -0.36
CA TYR A 76 12.26 8.33 0.73
C TYR A 76 11.25 8.14 1.84
N LYS A 77 10.93 6.88 2.16
CA LYS A 77 10.11 6.50 3.31
C LYS A 77 10.97 5.68 4.27
N THR A 78 10.71 5.84 5.56
CA THR A 78 11.28 4.90 6.54
C THR A 78 10.59 3.55 6.35
N LEU A 79 11.36 2.47 6.37
CA LEU A 79 10.82 1.12 6.42
C LEU A 79 9.90 0.98 7.62
N HIS A 80 8.74 0.37 7.44
CA HIS A 80 7.77 0.16 8.49
C HIS A 80 7.76 -1.31 8.89
N THR A 81 8.39 -1.61 10.01
CA THR A 81 8.34 -2.93 10.64
C THR A 81 7.40 -2.87 11.83
N PRO A 82 6.31 -3.63 11.87
CA PRO A 82 5.43 -3.71 13.03
C PRO A 82 6.17 -4.22 14.26
N ASN A 83 5.75 -3.81 15.46
CA ASN A 83 6.41 -4.17 16.70
C ASN A 83 6.17 -5.62 17.16
N ASP A 84 5.27 -6.32 16.51
CA ASP A 84 4.96 -7.75 16.67
C ASP A 84 5.51 -8.63 15.53
N TYR A 85 6.22 -8.03 14.54
CA TYR A 85 6.91 -8.77 13.50
C TYR A 85 8.21 -9.40 14.03
N GLY A 86 8.46 -10.64 13.66
CA GLY A 86 9.64 -11.40 14.14
C GLY A 86 9.45 -12.06 15.51
N ASN A 87 8.28 -11.89 16.14
CA ASN A 87 8.03 -12.46 17.46
C ASN A 87 7.79 -13.97 17.43
N THR A 88 7.38 -14.51 16.31
CA THR A 88 7.07 -15.94 16.15
C THR A 88 7.68 -16.54 14.90
N SER A 89 7.83 -17.86 14.87
CA SER A 89 8.26 -18.56 13.64
C SER A 89 7.21 -18.53 12.52
N SER A 90 6.01 -18.06 12.81
CA SER A 90 4.92 -17.95 11.84
C SER A 90 5.11 -16.79 10.85
N ASP A 91 5.97 -15.84 11.16
CA ASP A 91 6.33 -14.72 10.27
C ASP A 91 7.00 -15.19 8.97
N TYR A 92 7.53 -16.42 8.95
CA TYR A 92 8.05 -17.02 7.72
C TYR A 92 7.09 -16.94 6.52
N SER A 93 5.79 -17.02 6.73
CA SER A 93 4.79 -16.88 5.66
C SER A 93 4.72 -15.44 5.14
N LEU A 94 4.93 -14.46 5.99
CA LEU A 94 4.99 -13.04 5.64
C LEU A 94 6.29 -12.71 4.90
N ASP A 95 7.41 -13.32 5.29
CA ASP A 95 8.69 -13.21 4.58
C ASP A 95 8.57 -13.74 3.15
N LEU A 96 7.94 -14.91 2.96
CA LEU A 96 7.76 -15.53 1.64
C LEU A 96 7.00 -14.64 0.66
N ILE A 97 6.05 -13.85 1.13
CA ILE A 97 5.25 -12.93 0.31
C ILE A 97 5.80 -11.50 0.32
N ASN A 98 6.94 -11.28 1.00
CA ASN A 98 7.57 -9.97 1.13
C ASN A 98 6.63 -8.89 1.72
N ALA A 99 5.89 -9.28 2.77
CA ALA A 99 4.85 -8.45 3.39
C ALA A 99 5.39 -7.13 3.94
N GLU A 100 6.56 -7.15 4.60
CA GLU A 100 7.20 -5.95 5.15
C GLU A 100 7.44 -4.88 4.08
N SER A 101 7.99 -5.28 2.93
CA SER A 101 8.16 -4.36 1.80
C SER A 101 6.83 -3.88 1.20
N ALA A 102 5.78 -4.70 1.25
CA ALA A 102 4.44 -4.28 0.81
C ALA A 102 3.84 -3.24 1.75
N TRP A 103 4.07 -3.36 3.05
CA TRP A 103 3.60 -2.38 4.05
C TRP A 103 4.29 -1.02 3.95
N ASP A 104 5.50 -0.94 3.37
CA ASP A 104 6.13 0.33 3.04
C ASP A 104 5.33 1.15 2.00
N TYR A 105 4.55 0.48 1.16
CA TYR A 105 3.66 1.14 0.20
C TYR A 105 2.29 1.42 0.80
N SER A 106 1.74 0.48 1.57
CA SER A 106 0.44 0.64 2.20
C SER A 106 0.25 -0.36 3.34
N ILE A 107 -0.17 0.14 4.48
CA ILE A 107 -0.61 -0.66 5.64
C ILE A 107 -2.13 -0.93 5.62
N GLY A 108 -2.80 -0.74 4.48
CA GLY A 108 -4.24 -0.91 4.37
C GLY A 108 -5.04 0.25 4.99
N SER A 109 -6.33 0.03 5.18
CA SER A 109 -7.24 1.00 5.76
C SER A 109 -8.42 0.30 6.41
N ALA A 110 -8.87 0.77 7.57
CA ALA A 110 -10.07 0.28 8.25
C ALA A 110 -11.37 0.46 7.43
N SER A 111 -11.34 1.35 6.41
CA SER A 111 -12.45 1.48 5.45
C SER A 111 -12.49 0.39 4.39
N VAL A 112 -11.44 -0.42 4.29
CA VAL A 112 -11.37 -1.61 3.41
C VAL A 112 -11.56 -2.84 4.27
N SER A 113 -12.70 -3.51 4.13
CA SER A 113 -13.02 -4.70 4.91
C SER A 113 -12.86 -5.98 4.10
N ILE A 114 -12.32 -7.00 4.77
CA ILE A 114 -12.19 -8.35 4.27
C ILE A 114 -13.30 -9.18 4.89
N ALA A 115 -14.15 -9.78 4.07
CA ALA A 115 -15.16 -10.73 4.53
C ALA A 115 -14.57 -12.14 4.57
N ILE A 116 -14.78 -12.84 5.66
CA ILE A 116 -14.40 -14.24 5.85
C ILE A 116 -15.69 -15.07 5.93
N SER A 117 -15.89 -16.00 5.01
CA SER A 117 -16.95 -16.99 5.10
C SER A 117 -16.38 -18.30 5.59
N ASP A 118 -16.77 -18.72 6.82
CA ASP A 118 -16.23 -19.90 7.48
C ASP A 118 -17.25 -20.44 8.51
N GLN A 119 -16.86 -21.48 9.26
CA GLN A 119 -17.74 -22.15 10.23
C GLN A 119 -18.11 -21.23 11.41
N ASN A 120 -17.12 -20.80 12.15
CA ASN A 120 -17.29 -20.00 13.38
C ASN A 120 -16.09 -19.09 13.62
N ILE A 121 -16.28 -18.12 14.51
CA ILE A 121 -15.24 -17.16 14.91
C ILE A 121 -15.25 -16.93 16.45
N ASP A 122 -14.08 -16.76 17.02
CA ASP A 122 -13.91 -16.20 18.37
C ASP A 122 -13.59 -14.72 18.28
N VAL A 123 -14.61 -13.89 18.38
CA VAL A 123 -14.48 -12.42 18.35
C VAL A 123 -13.83 -11.83 19.60
N THR A 124 -13.63 -12.64 20.65
CA THR A 124 -12.96 -12.22 21.89
C THR A 124 -11.45 -12.46 21.85
N HIS A 125 -10.96 -13.10 20.77
CA HIS A 125 -9.52 -13.31 20.59
C HIS A 125 -8.79 -11.97 20.55
N PRO A 126 -7.64 -11.81 21.26
CA PRO A 126 -6.91 -10.54 21.32
C PRO A 126 -6.59 -9.91 19.96
N GLU A 127 -6.29 -10.74 18.95
CA GLU A 127 -6.00 -10.28 17.59
C GLU A 127 -7.24 -9.88 16.76
N LEU A 128 -8.46 -10.14 17.27
CA LEU A 128 -9.69 -9.91 16.51
C LEU A 128 -10.62 -8.86 17.14
N VAL A 129 -10.51 -8.64 18.45
CA VAL A 129 -11.45 -7.84 19.23
C VAL A 129 -11.63 -6.42 18.69
N ASN A 130 -10.61 -5.84 18.09
CA ASN A 130 -10.64 -4.50 17.51
C ASN A 130 -10.79 -4.49 15.97
N GLN A 131 -10.69 -5.66 15.32
CA GLN A 131 -10.71 -5.77 13.87
C GLN A 131 -12.07 -6.13 13.29
N VAL A 132 -12.88 -6.88 14.06
CA VAL A 132 -14.17 -7.40 13.60
C VAL A 132 -15.26 -6.34 13.67
N ILE A 133 -15.75 -5.92 12.51
CA ILE A 133 -16.83 -4.90 12.37
C ILE A 133 -18.21 -5.51 12.19
N TYR A 134 -18.29 -6.79 11.82
CA TYR A 134 -19.54 -7.51 11.64
C TYR A 134 -19.36 -9.02 11.89
N TYR A 135 -20.31 -9.62 12.57
CA TYR A 135 -20.46 -11.07 12.71
C TYR A 135 -21.89 -11.44 13.11
N ASP A 136 -22.32 -12.65 12.74
CA ASP A 136 -23.55 -13.24 13.24
C ASP A 136 -23.25 -13.96 14.56
N SER A 137 -23.96 -13.60 15.64
CA SER A 137 -23.78 -14.18 16.98
C SER A 137 -24.00 -15.69 17.04
N SER A 138 -24.71 -16.27 16.09
CA SER A 138 -24.89 -17.74 15.98
C SER A 138 -23.64 -18.47 15.50
N ASN A 139 -22.60 -17.74 15.09
CA ASN A 139 -21.31 -18.28 14.60
C ASN A 139 -20.19 -18.23 15.64
N LEU A 140 -20.48 -17.93 16.88
CA LEU A 140 -19.44 -17.80 17.90
C LEU A 140 -18.99 -19.16 18.42
N SER A 141 -17.67 -19.35 18.52
CA SER A 141 -17.04 -20.50 19.15
C SER A 141 -15.60 -20.18 19.53
N SER A 142 -15.11 -20.71 20.61
CA SER A 142 -13.76 -20.47 21.13
C SER A 142 -12.65 -21.27 20.40
N SER A 143 -12.99 -22.22 19.55
CA SER A 143 -11.98 -23.07 18.87
C SER A 143 -12.40 -23.31 17.45
N THR A 144 -11.77 -22.61 16.50
CA THR A 144 -12.30 -22.66 15.15
C THR A 144 -11.28 -22.35 14.09
N HIS A 145 -11.49 -22.99 12.96
CA HIS A 145 -10.78 -22.73 11.72
C HIS A 145 -10.99 -21.28 11.25
N GLY A 146 -12.23 -20.78 11.30
CA GLY A 146 -12.54 -19.41 10.90
C GLY A 146 -11.84 -18.34 11.72
N THR A 147 -11.60 -18.59 13.04
CA THR A 147 -10.76 -17.70 13.85
C THR A 147 -9.35 -17.61 13.30
N ALA A 148 -8.70 -18.73 13.02
CA ALA A 148 -7.35 -18.76 12.46
C ALA A 148 -7.28 -18.07 11.09
N VAL A 149 -8.23 -18.35 10.20
CA VAL A 149 -8.32 -17.70 8.88
C VAL A 149 -8.49 -16.19 9.01
N SER A 150 -9.36 -15.75 9.94
CA SER A 150 -9.60 -14.32 10.19
C SER A 150 -8.35 -13.61 10.71
N ILE A 151 -7.63 -14.23 11.65
CA ILE A 151 -6.38 -13.69 12.20
C ILE A 151 -5.33 -13.55 11.08
N ILE A 152 -5.09 -14.59 10.30
CA ILE A 152 -4.11 -14.55 9.19
C ILE A 152 -4.47 -13.46 8.20
N ALA A 153 -5.76 -13.28 7.88
CA ALA A 153 -6.21 -12.31 6.89
C ALA A 153 -6.03 -10.86 7.35
N ALA A 154 -6.44 -10.53 8.56
CA ALA A 154 -6.36 -9.18 9.11
C ALA A 154 -6.52 -9.16 10.64
N GLY A 155 -5.78 -9.96 11.37
CA GLY A 155 -5.57 -9.78 12.79
C GLY A 155 -4.94 -8.43 13.11
N GLU A 156 -5.10 -7.96 14.33
CA GLU A 156 -4.49 -6.70 14.77
C GLU A 156 -2.97 -6.80 14.63
N THR A 157 -2.37 -5.77 14.05
CA THR A 157 -0.95 -5.72 13.78
C THR A 157 -0.35 -4.48 14.42
N ASN A 158 0.88 -4.55 14.90
CA ASN A 158 1.58 -3.50 15.63
C ASN A 158 0.96 -3.23 17.02
N ASN A 159 0.52 -4.29 17.70
CA ASN A 159 -0.14 -4.26 19.02
C ASN A 159 0.70 -4.90 20.14
N GLU A 160 1.96 -5.29 19.86
CA GLU A 160 2.89 -5.98 20.77
C GLU A 160 2.44 -7.41 21.18
N LEU A 161 1.45 -7.97 20.50
CA LEU A 161 0.94 -9.30 20.77
C LEU A 161 1.23 -10.25 19.62
N LEU A 162 1.36 -11.51 19.90
CA LEU A 162 1.51 -12.65 19.00
C LEU A 162 2.37 -12.37 17.75
N GLN A 163 1.74 -11.97 16.64
CA GLN A 163 2.42 -11.77 15.35
C GLN A 163 1.70 -10.75 14.46
N SER A 164 2.42 -10.24 13.48
CA SER A 164 1.84 -9.39 12.43
C SER A 164 0.98 -10.16 11.44
N HIS A 165 0.02 -9.49 10.81
CA HIS A 165 -0.93 -10.07 9.86
C HIS A 165 -1.02 -9.26 8.57
N ILE A 166 -1.28 -9.94 7.43
CA ILE A 166 -1.13 -9.34 6.09
C ILE A 166 -2.05 -8.15 5.84
N GLY A 167 -3.27 -8.17 6.35
CA GLY A 167 -4.26 -7.10 6.16
C GLY A 167 -4.00 -5.85 6.98
N TYR A 168 -3.12 -5.93 7.95
CA TYR A 168 -2.68 -4.84 8.84
C TYR A 168 -3.86 -4.02 9.39
N ASN A 169 -4.15 -2.84 8.83
CA ASN A 169 -5.24 -1.93 9.23
C ASN A 169 -6.60 -2.26 8.57
N SER A 170 -6.71 -3.34 7.82
CA SER A 170 -7.99 -3.72 7.21
C SER A 170 -8.94 -4.28 8.25
N SER A 171 -10.25 -3.96 8.14
CA SER A 171 -11.28 -4.51 9.02
C SER A 171 -11.73 -5.90 8.58
N LEU A 172 -12.36 -6.65 9.49
CA LEU A 172 -12.92 -7.97 9.25
C LEU A 172 -14.45 -7.97 9.38
N ALA A 173 -15.10 -8.71 8.47
CA ALA A 173 -16.50 -9.07 8.59
C ALA A 173 -16.63 -10.59 8.48
N PHE A 174 -17.38 -11.24 9.38
CA PHE A 174 -17.48 -12.68 9.42
C PHE A 174 -18.87 -13.18 9.07
N TYR A 175 -18.95 -14.09 8.12
CA TYR A 175 -20.15 -14.68 7.55
C TYR A 175 -20.14 -16.18 7.67
N LYS A 176 -21.33 -16.81 7.72
CA LYS A 176 -21.46 -18.27 7.71
C LYS A 176 -20.93 -18.90 6.43
N MET A 177 -20.52 -20.12 6.54
CA MET A 177 -20.06 -21.00 5.46
C MET A 177 -21.24 -21.45 4.59
N ASN A 178 -21.77 -20.57 3.75
CA ASN A 178 -22.74 -20.86 2.71
C ASN A 178 -22.78 -19.76 1.65
N TYR A 179 -23.28 -20.06 0.46
CA TYR A 179 -23.29 -19.14 -0.68
C TYR A 179 -24.23 -17.93 -0.50
N ASN A 180 -25.32 -18.05 0.25
CA ASN A 180 -26.18 -16.89 0.52
C ASN A 180 -25.44 -15.82 1.34
N GLU A 181 -24.62 -16.25 2.29
CA GLU A 181 -23.79 -15.36 3.09
C GLU A 181 -22.64 -14.76 2.26
N VAL A 182 -22.11 -15.48 1.29
CA VAL A 182 -21.13 -14.94 0.33
C VAL A 182 -21.75 -13.80 -0.49
N LEU A 183 -22.97 -14.00 -0.99
CA LEU A 183 -23.72 -12.93 -1.66
C LEU A 183 -24.01 -11.75 -0.73
N ALA A 184 -24.42 -12.02 0.50
CA ALA A 184 -24.65 -10.97 1.49
C ALA A 184 -23.39 -10.14 1.74
N ALA A 185 -22.24 -10.79 1.87
CA ALA A 185 -20.95 -10.12 1.99
C ALA A 185 -20.63 -9.24 0.78
N SER A 186 -20.86 -9.74 -0.42
CA SER A 186 -20.69 -8.97 -1.66
C SER A 186 -21.60 -7.74 -1.71
N TYR A 187 -22.86 -7.89 -1.38
CA TYR A 187 -23.82 -6.77 -1.35
C TYR A 187 -23.56 -5.76 -0.25
N ALA A 188 -22.93 -6.19 0.86
CA ALA A 188 -22.47 -5.28 1.90
C ALA A 188 -21.29 -4.42 1.46
N GLY A 189 -20.69 -4.70 0.31
CA GLY A 189 -19.64 -3.89 -0.31
C GLY A 189 -18.21 -4.24 0.15
N HIS A 190 -18.02 -5.40 0.78
CA HIS A 190 -16.67 -5.89 1.11
C HIS A 190 -15.85 -6.08 -0.17
N LYS A 191 -14.59 -5.63 -0.14
CA LYS A 191 -13.74 -5.64 -1.34
C LYS A 191 -13.10 -7.00 -1.62
N VAL A 192 -12.98 -7.80 -0.59
CA VAL A 192 -12.42 -9.16 -0.65
C VAL A 192 -13.37 -10.07 0.12
N VAL A 193 -13.69 -11.23 -0.43
CA VAL A 193 -14.40 -12.29 0.26
C VAL A 193 -13.55 -13.56 0.20
N ASN A 194 -13.12 -14.05 1.35
CA ASN A 194 -12.34 -15.28 1.47
C ASN A 194 -13.25 -16.47 1.82
N LEU A 195 -13.12 -17.53 1.05
CA LEU A 195 -13.81 -18.79 1.25
C LEU A 195 -12.78 -19.88 1.48
N SER A 196 -12.55 -20.27 2.73
CA SER A 196 -11.61 -21.35 3.09
C SER A 196 -12.34 -22.71 3.23
N TRP A 197 -13.29 -22.97 2.33
CA TRP A 197 -14.11 -24.18 2.28
C TRP A 197 -14.48 -24.54 0.85
N THR A 198 -15.04 -25.73 0.66
CA THR A 198 -15.49 -26.24 -0.63
C THR A 198 -16.83 -26.92 -0.51
N SER A 199 -17.64 -26.86 -1.56
CA SER A 199 -18.91 -27.59 -1.69
C SER A 199 -18.81 -28.87 -2.53
N GLY A 200 -17.61 -29.29 -2.91
CA GLY A 200 -17.35 -30.43 -3.78
C GLY A 200 -16.81 -30.02 -5.15
N CYS A 201 -16.53 -30.99 -6.00
CA CYS A 201 -15.93 -30.78 -7.32
C CYS A 201 -16.92 -30.97 -8.48
N GLU A 202 -18.21 -31.05 -8.20
CA GLU A 202 -19.24 -31.20 -9.24
C GLU A 202 -19.70 -29.80 -9.71
N PHE A 203 -19.96 -29.69 -11.02
CA PHE A 203 -20.52 -28.45 -11.58
C PHE A 203 -21.91 -28.18 -10.99
N SER A 204 -22.14 -26.93 -10.62
CA SER A 204 -23.43 -26.47 -10.14
C SER A 204 -23.76 -25.12 -10.81
N GLN A 205 -24.86 -25.06 -11.56
CA GLN A 205 -25.33 -23.83 -12.15
C GLN A 205 -25.65 -22.77 -11.09
N TYR A 206 -26.19 -23.18 -9.95
CA TYR A 206 -26.46 -22.30 -8.83
C TYR A 206 -25.20 -21.59 -8.32
N VAL A 207 -24.07 -22.34 -8.21
CA VAL A 207 -22.78 -21.75 -7.79
C VAL A 207 -22.18 -20.86 -8.89
N GLN A 208 -22.41 -21.22 -10.15
CA GLN A 208 -21.94 -20.44 -11.29
C GLN A 208 -22.64 -19.07 -11.37
N ASP A 209 -23.89 -18.99 -10.95
CA ASP A 209 -24.72 -17.79 -11.04
C ASP A 209 -24.54 -16.82 -9.85
N ILE A 210 -23.80 -17.26 -8.78
CA ILE A 210 -23.41 -16.44 -7.64
C ILE A 210 -22.12 -15.69 -7.93
#